data_7ce1e27decd3fb97c008d8771c0b0b1e
#
_entry.id   7ce1e27decd3fb97c008d8771c0b0b1e
#
_cell.length_a   1.000
_cell.length_b   1.000
_cell.length_c   1.000
_cell.angle_alpha   90.00
_cell.angle_beta   90.00
_cell.angle_gamma   90.00
#
_symmetry.space_group_name_H-M   'P 1'
#
loop_
_entity.id
_entity.type
_entity.pdbx_description
1 polymer ?
#
loop_
_entity_poly.entity_id
_entity_poly.type
_entity_poly.pdbx_seq_one_letter_code
_entity_poly.pdbx_strand_id
1 'polypeptide(L)'
;MSKLKIAFLSYRSDPFSGGQGIYLKNLCEALVKRNHDITIFSGEPLPDVPHSIRLIKVETPGYFETFSFKERFKIFKEKNKTRMEYFDFLKTSTGIFTEPIFFGERLVLNEVFTKEAHTFDIFHDNQSLSNYPEVINKRLATTLHHPIHVDRDIDLDNEKDFF
;
A
#
# COMPACT_ATOMS: atom_id res chain seq x y z
N MET A 1 -4.27 -26.08 13.25
CA MET A 1 -3.60 -24.76 13.24
C MET A 1 -4.56 -23.75 13.84
N SER A 2 -4.06 -22.82 14.66
CA SER A 2 -4.87 -21.73 15.20
C SER A 2 -5.31 -20.79 14.08
N LYS A 3 -6.54 -20.27 14.17
CA LYS A 3 -7.06 -19.24 13.27
C LYS A 3 -6.30 -17.94 13.54
N LEU A 4 -5.75 -17.32 12.50
CA LEU A 4 -5.06 -16.03 12.57
C LEU A 4 -5.91 -14.94 11.92
N LYS A 5 -5.79 -13.73 12.44
CA LYS A 5 -6.27 -12.50 11.84
C LYS A 5 -5.12 -11.80 11.12
N ILE A 6 -5.17 -11.73 9.79
CA ILE A 6 -4.08 -11.23 8.96
C ILE A 6 -4.53 -9.98 8.20
N ALA A 7 -3.78 -8.90 8.35
CA ALA A 7 -3.96 -7.69 7.55
C ALA A 7 -2.96 -7.67 6.40
N PHE A 8 -3.43 -7.63 5.17
CA PHE A 8 -2.62 -7.37 3.99
C PHE A 8 -2.57 -5.89 3.70
N LEU A 9 -1.37 -5.39 3.43
CA LEU A 9 -1.08 -3.99 3.15
C LEU A 9 -0.57 -3.89 1.71
N SER A 10 -1.25 -3.15 0.85
CA SER A 10 -0.84 -3.01 -0.55
C SER A 10 -1.13 -1.59 -1.04
N TYR A 11 -0.10 -0.89 -1.50
CA TYR A 11 -0.28 0.46 -2.02
C TYR A 11 -1.10 0.48 -3.32
N ARG A 12 -1.05 -0.62 -4.10
CA ARG A 12 -1.86 -0.85 -5.29
C ARG A 12 -1.96 -2.35 -5.59
N SER A 13 -3.03 -2.78 -6.22
CA SER A 13 -3.29 -4.21 -6.46
C SER A 13 -4.10 -4.43 -7.73
N ASP A 14 -3.60 -3.92 -8.88
CA ASP A 14 -4.28 -4.07 -10.16
C ASP A 14 -4.59 -5.57 -10.43
N PRO A 15 -5.87 -5.94 -10.63
CA PRO A 15 -6.24 -7.31 -10.86
C PRO A 15 -5.89 -7.83 -12.27
N PHE A 16 -5.57 -6.92 -13.20
CA PHE A 16 -5.38 -7.23 -14.63
C PHE A 16 -3.96 -7.01 -15.12
N SER A 17 -3.16 -6.21 -14.41
CA SER A 17 -1.79 -5.90 -14.81
C SER A 17 -0.82 -6.07 -13.65
N GLY A 18 0.35 -6.61 -13.97
CA GLY A 18 1.39 -6.88 -12.97
C GLY A 18 1.10 -8.11 -12.09
N GLY A 19 2.13 -8.60 -11.43
CA GLY A 19 2.04 -9.80 -10.59
C GLY A 19 1.43 -9.56 -9.20
N GLN A 20 1.49 -8.33 -8.70
CA GLN A 20 1.15 -8.00 -7.31
C GLN A 20 -0.32 -8.28 -6.95
N GLY A 21 -1.26 -7.82 -7.78
CA GLY A 21 -2.69 -8.00 -7.53
C GLY A 21 -3.13 -9.45 -7.64
N ILE A 22 -2.61 -10.17 -8.65
CA ILE A 22 -2.89 -11.59 -8.86
C ILE A 22 -2.31 -12.43 -7.72
N TYR A 23 -1.07 -12.16 -7.31
CA TYR A 23 -0.43 -12.83 -6.19
C TYR A 23 -1.22 -12.61 -4.89
N LEU A 24 -1.57 -11.35 -4.58
CA LEU A 24 -2.34 -10.99 -3.40
C LEU A 24 -3.67 -11.75 -3.34
N LYS A 25 -4.42 -11.75 -4.45
CA LYS A 25 -5.68 -12.50 -4.55
C LYS A 25 -5.49 -13.97 -4.23
N ASN A 26 -4.57 -14.63 -4.94
CA ASN A 26 -4.35 -16.07 -4.80
C ASN A 26 -3.89 -16.45 -3.38
N LEU A 27 -3.01 -15.66 -2.79
CA LEU A 27 -2.54 -15.88 -1.42
C LEU A 27 -3.67 -15.72 -0.41
N CYS A 28 -4.46 -14.65 -0.51
CA CYS A 28 -5.57 -14.38 0.39
C CYS A 28 -6.64 -15.49 0.29
N GLU A 29 -7.00 -15.94 -0.91
CA GLU A 29 -7.93 -17.06 -1.10
C GLU A 29 -7.40 -18.36 -0.48
N ALA A 30 -6.11 -18.65 -0.64
CA ALA A 30 -5.50 -19.84 -0.05
C ALA A 30 -5.52 -19.80 1.49
N LEU A 31 -5.32 -18.63 2.09
CA LEU A 31 -5.37 -18.45 3.53
C LEU A 31 -6.78 -18.53 4.09
N VAL A 32 -7.78 -17.98 3.38
CA VAL A 32 -9.19 -18.14 3.75
C VAL A 32 -9.60 -19.62 3.72
N LYS A 33 -9.18 -20.39 2.68
CA LYS A 33 -9.41 -21.86 2.64
C LYS A 33 -8.78 -22.61 3.81
N ARG A 34 -7.75 -22.04 4.43
CA ARG A 34 -7.11 -22.56 5.65
C ARG A 34 -7.73 -22.01 6.94
N ASN A 35 -8.89 -21.37 6.84
CA ASN A 35 -9.67 -20.84 7.96
C ASN A 35 -9.01 -19.65 8.69
N HIS A 36 -8.18 -18.86 8.01
CA HIS A 36 -7.68 -17.59 8.52
C HIS A 36 -8.67 -16.45 8.20
N ASP A 37 -8.64 -15.39 9.02
CA ASP A 37 -9.45 -14.18 8.85
C ASP A 37 -8.61 -13.11 8.13
N ILE A 38 -9.03 -12.73 6.92
CA ILE A 38 -8.24 -11.89 6.04
C ILE A 38 -8.91 -10.53 5.85
N THR A 39 -8.14 -9.47 6.11
CA THR A 39 -8.49 -8.09 5.77
C THR A 39 -7.43 -7.51 4.87
N ILE A 40 -7.81 -6.88 3.76
CA ILE A 40 -6.90 -6.20 2.85
C ILE A 40 -7.12 -4.69 2.99
N PHE A 41 -6.06 -3.96 3.25
CA PHE A 41 -5.98 -2.51 3.14
C PHE A 41 -5.25 -2.18 1.84
N SER A 42 -5.95 -1.61 0.86
CA SER A 42 -5.37 -1.35 -0.46
C SER A 42 -5.62 0.08 -0.93
N GLY A 43 -4.57 0.67 -1.54
CA GLY A 43 -4.73 1.81 -2.44
C GLY A 43 -5.31 1.37 -3.79
N GLU A 44 -5.67 2.33 -4.64
CA GLU A 44 -6.14 2.07 -6.00
C GLU A 44 -4.96 1.82 -6.96
N PRO A 45 -5.16 0.97 -7.99
CA PRO A 45 -6.33 0.14 -8.26
C PRO A 45 -6.52 -0.98 -7.24
N LEU A 46 -7.77 -1.24 -6.89
CA LEU A 46 -8.13 -2.25 -5.88
C LEU A 46 -8.03 -3.68 -6.44
N PRO A 47 -7.71 -4.68 -5.60
CA PRO A 47 -7.71 -6.08 -6.02
C PRO A 47 -9.14 -6.58 -6.26
N ASP A 48 -9.28 -7.49 -7.23
CA ASP A 48 -10.50 -8.27 -7.43
C ASP A 48 -10.49 -9.50 -6.52
N VAL A 49 -11.16 -9.41 -5.36
CA VAL A 49 -11.18 -10.48 -4.37
C VAL A 49 -12.62 -10.91 -4.03
N PRO A 50 -12.83 -12.19 -3.61
CA PRO A 50 -14.14 -12.67 -3.20
C PRO A 50 -14.71 -11.88 -2.01
N HIS A 51 -16.04 -11.80 -1.94
CA HIS A 51 -16.76 -11.14 -0.81
C HIS A 51 -16.46 -11.72 0.57
N SER A 52 -15.89 -12.92 0.64
CA SER A 52 -15.42 -13.52 1.90
C SER A 52 -14.16 -12.85 2.47
N ILE A 53 -13.48 -12.03 1.68
CA ILE A 53 -12.31 -11.26 2.09
C ILE A 53 -12.73 -9.80 2.29
N ARG A 54 -12.45 -9.28 3.47
CA ARG A 54 -12.75 -7.89 3.79
C ARG A 54 -11.75 -6.97 3.10
N LEU A 55 -12.23 -6.13 2.19
CA LEU A 55 -11.41 -5.13 1.48
C LEU A 55 -11.72 -3.74 2.01
N ILE A 56 -10.67 -3.01 2.40
CA ILE A 56 -10.75 -1.65 2.90
C ILE A 56 -9.86 -0.78 2.02
N LYS A 57 -10.48 0.22 1.40
CA LYS A 57 -9.78 1.20 0.59
C LYS A 57 -8.99 2.15 1.48
N VAL A 58 -7.72 2.34 1.14
CA VAL A 58 -6.87 3.42 1.66
C VAL A 58 -6.86 4.52 0.60
N GLU A 59 -7.36 5.69 0.94
CA GLU A 59 -7.46 6.80 -0.01
C GLU A 59 -6.09 7.26 -0.48
N THR A 60 -5.88 7.22 -1.79
CA THR A 60 -4.68 7.73 -2.46
C THR A 60 -5.07 8.86 -3.43
N PRO A 61 -4.21 9.85 -3.66
CA PRO A 61 -4.53 10.94 -4.56
C PRO A 61 -4.49 10.58 -6.05
N GLY A 62 -3.85 9.46 -6.42
CA GLY A 62 -3.70 9.04 -7.81
C GLY A 62 -2.81 9.99 -8.65
N TYR A 63 -1.86 10.70 -8.04
CA TYR A 63 -0.98 11.61 -8.77
C TYR A 63 -0.13 10.90 -9.81
N PHE A 64 0.23 9.67 -9.57
CA PHE A 64 1.07 8.90 -10.48
C PHE A 64 0.36 8.48 -11.76
N GLU A 65 -0.96 8.33 -11.72
CA GLU A 65 -1.77 7.95 -12.88
C GLU A 65 -1.95 9.10 -13.88
N THR A 66 -1.61 10.33 -13.47
CA THR A 66 -1.72 11.51 -14.31
C THR A 66 -0.34 12.00 -14.75
N PHE A 67 -0.11 12.11 -16.06
CA PHE A 67 1.15 12.60 -16.61
C PHE A 67 1.20 14.13 -16.71
N SER A 68 0.06 14.81 -16.64
CA SER A 68 -0.04 16.25 -16.77
C SER A 68 0.09 16.97 -15.43
N PHE A 69 1.03 17.91 -15.33
CA PHE A 69 1.15 18.77 -14.15
C PHE A 69 -0.15 19.53 -13.82
N LYS A 70 -0.90 19.96 -14.85
CA LYS A 70 -2.18 20.66 -14.66
C LYS A 70 -3.22 19.76 -13.98
N GLU A 71 -3.29 18.50 -14.37
CA GLU A 71 -4.20 17.51 -13.75
C GLU A 71 -3.80 17.19 -12.32
N ARG A 72 -2.51 16.93 -12.07
CA ARG A 72 -1.98 16.74 -10.71
C ARG A 72 -2.29 17.93 -9.82
N PHE A 73 -2.11 19.14 -10.33
CA PHE A 73 -2.41 20.37 -9.58
C PHE A 73 -3.91 20.53 -9.30
N LYS A 74 -4.79 20.11 -10.22
CA LYS A 74 -6.23 20.06 -9.98
C LYS A 74 -6.57 19.11 -8.85
N ILE A 75 -6.06 17.87 -8.89
CA ILE A 75 -6.24 16.87 -7.84
C ILE A 75 -5.74 17.43 -6.49
N PHE A 76 -4.56 18.02 -6.47
CA PHE A 76 -4.01 18.62 -5.25
C PHE A 76 -4.88 19.73 -4.67
N LYS A 77 -5.53 20.55 -5.49
CA LYS A 77 -6.45 21.59 -5.03
C LYS A 77 -7.69 21.06 -4.33
N GLU A 78 -8.16 19.89 -4.75
CA GLU A 78 -9.37 19.24 -4.24
C GLU A 78 -9.11 18.45 -2.95
N LYS A 79 -7.85 18.16 -2.61
CA LYS A 79 -7.46 17.40 -1.41
C LYS A 79 -7.23 18.31 -0.18
N ASN A 80 -7.33 17.70 1.00
CA ASN A 80 -6.95 18.34 2.25
C ASN A 80 -5.45 18.66 2.23
N LYS A 81 -5.10 19.92 2.39
CA LYS A 81 -3.72 20.43 2.31
C LYS A 81 -2.91 20.12 3.56
N THR A 82 -2.68 18.83 3.82
CA THR A 82 -1.75 18.40 4.87
C THR A 82 -0.30 18.54 4.40
N ARG A 83 0.65 18.52 5.34
CA ARG A 83 2.09 18.49 4.99
C ARG A 83 2.42 17.30 4.09
N MET A 84 1.86 16.12 4.39
CA MET A 84 2.03 14.91 3.60
C MET A 84 1.58 15.12 2.15
N GLU A 85 0.35 15.62 1.93
CA GLU A 85 -0.18 15.86 0.58
C GLU A 85 0.64 16.88 -0.21
N TYR A 86 1.20 17.87 0.47
CA TYR A 86 2.08 18.85 -0.18
C TYR A 86 3.40 18.22 -0.64
N PHE A 87 4.03 17.41 0.21
CA PHE A 87 5.27 16.71 -0.13
C PHE A 87 5.06 15.64 -1.20
N ASP A 88 3.94 14.90 -1.13
CA ASP A 88 3.58 13.90 -2.14
C ASP A 88 3.41 14.57 -3.52
N PHE A 89 2.62 15.64 -3.59
CA PHE A 89 2.43 16.40 -4.84
C PHE A 89 3.77 16.91 -5.41
N LEU A 90 4.62 17.51 -4.57
CA LEU A 90 5.92 18.03 -5.02
C LEU A 90 6.82 16.91 -5.53
N LYS A 91 7.02 15.85 -4.76
CA LYS A 91 7.88 14.73 -5.14
C LYS A 91 7.39 14.03 -6.41
N THR A 92 6.08 13.76 -6.51
CA THR A 92 5.52 13.17 -7.73
C THR A 92 5.67 14.08 -8.94
N SER A 93 5.60 15.41 -8.74
CA SER A 93 5.78 16.39 -9.83
C SER A 93 7.22 16.42 -10.35
N THR A 94 8.19 15.97 -9.57
CA THR A 94 9.59 15.79 -9.99
C THR A 94 9.86 14.41 -10.60
N GLY A 95 8.85 13.54 -10.73
CA GLY A 95 8.97 12.21 -11.31
C GLY A 95 9.25 11.11 -10.30
N ILE A 96 9.31 11.41 -9.00
CA ILE A 96 9.52 10.40 -7.96
C ILE A 96 8.24 9.59 -7.76
N PHE A 97 8.35 8.27 -7.72
CA PHE A 97 7.25 7.38 -7.42
C PHE A 97 6.99 7.34 -5.91
N THR A 98 5.96 8.04 -5.48
CA THR A 98 5.71 8.31 -4.04
C THR A 98 4.63 7.46 -3.41
N GLU A 99 3.81 6.77 -4.20
CA GLU A 99 2.67 5.98 -3.69
C GLU A 99 3.06 4.99 -2.59
N PRO A 100 4.11 4.15 -2.75
CA PRO A 100 4.53 3.24 -1.69
C PRO A 100 5.02 3.99 -0.44
N ILE A 101 5.71 5.12 -0.64
CA ILE A 101 6.31 5.88 0.48
C ILE A 101 5.22 6.42 1.41
N PHE A 102 4.20 7.06 0.83
CA PHE A 102 3.12 7.69 1.62
C PHE A 102 1.97 6.75 1.96
N PHE A 103 1.97 5.52 1.44
CA PHE A 103 0.92 4.54 1.74
C PHE A 103 0.82 4.27 3.25
N GLY A 104 1.93 4.05 3.93
CA GLY A 104 1.95 3.81 5.37
C GLY A 104 1.38 4.97 6.19
N GLU A 105 1.70 6.22 5.80
CA GLU A 105 1.15 7.41 6.46
C GLU A 105 -0.36 7.53 6.23
N ARG A 106 -0.85 7.23 5.04
CA ARG A 106 -2.29 7.22 4.73
C ARG A 106 -3.02 6.09 5.45
N LEU A 107 -2.38 4.93 5.56
CA LEU A 107 -2.92 3.78 6.28
C LEU A 107 -3.21 4.13 7.75
N VAL A 108 -2.30 4.81 8.44
CA VAL A 108 -2.50 5.21 9.84
C VAL A 108 -3.56 6.31 10.02
N LEU A 109 -3.92 7.01 8.95
CA LEU A 109 -5.04 7.97 8.96
C LEU A 109 -6.39 7.30 8.65
N ASN A 110 -6.39 6.05 8.19
CA ASN A 110 -7.61 5.29 7.94
C ASN A 110 -8.27 4.90 9.26
N GLU A 111 -9.53 5.33 9.46
CA GLU A 111 -10.24 5.11 10.73
C GLU A 111 -10.42 3.64 11.09
N VAL A 112 -10.67 2.78 10.10
CA VAL A 112 -10.84 1.34 10.33
C VAL A 112 -9.52 0.74 10.79
N PHE A 113 -8.43 1.08 10.10
CA PHE A 113 -7.09 0.63 10.48
C PHE A 113 -6.75 1.08 11.91
N THR A 114 -6.93 2.36 12.23
CA THR A 114 -6.61 2.92 13.55
C THR A 114 -7.36 2.21 14.67
N LYS A 115 -8.63 1.87 14.45
CA LYS A 115 -9.47 1.17 15.44
C LYS A 115 -9.10 -0.31 15.60
N GLU A 116 -8.66 -0.97 14.53
CA GLU A 116 -8.52 -2.43 14.49
C GLU A 116 -7.08 -2.94 14.45
N ALA A 117 -6.07 -2.08 14.25
CA ALA A 117 -4.67 -2.50 14.08
C ALA A 117 -4.16 -3.43 15.20
N HIS A 118 -4.60 -3.17 16.44
CA HIS A 118 -4.19 -3.99 17.60
C HIS A 118 -4.78 -5.41 17.60
N THR A 119 -5.82 -5.67 16.79
CA THR A 119 -6.51 -6.96 16.72
C THR A 119 -5.90 -7.94 15.73
N PHE A 120 -5.02 -7.48 14.85
CA PHE A 120 -4.35 -8.35 13.88
C PHE A 120 -3.17 -9.08 14.50
N ASP A 121 -3.03 -10.36 14.17
CA ASP A 121 -1.90 -11.19 14.60
C ASP A 121 -0.67 -10.94 13.71
N ILE A 122 -0.90 -10.72 12.41
CA ILE A 122 0.15 -10.52 11.41
C ILE A 122 -0.26 -9.39 10.46
N PHE A 123 0.72 -8.58 10.10
CA PHE A 123 0.65 -7.67 8.96
C PHE A 123 1.50 -8.23 7.82
N HIS A 124 0.93 -8.29 6.61
CA HIS A 124 1.65 -8.72 5.43
C HIS A 124 1.74 -7.56 4.44
N ASP A 125 2.94 -7.02 4.27
CA ASP A 125 3.20 -5.97 3.30
C ASP A 125 3.46 -6.57 1.91
N ASN A 126 2.60 -6.21 0.96
CA ASN A 126 2.70 -6.62 -0.43
C ASN A 126 3.55 -5.60 -1.21
N GLN A 127 4.84 -5.52 -0.85
CA GLN A 127 5.86 -4.67 -1.46
C GLN A 127 5.59 -3.14 -1.40
N SER A 128 4.84 -2.65 -0.40
CA SER A 128 4.72 -1.21 -0.22
C SER A 128 6.00 -0.59 0.34
N LEU A 129 6.69 -1.34 1.23
CA LEU A 129 7.94 -0.92 1.87
C LEU A 129 7.87 0.49 2.49
N SER A 130 6.69 0.83 2.98
CA SER A 130 6.43 2.11 3.61
C SER A 130 7.04 2.21 5.00
N ASN A 131 7.19 3.43 5.49
CA ASN A 131 7.50 3.66 6.90
C ASN A 131 6.27 3.33 7.74
N TYR A 132 6.26 2.15 8.33
CA TYR A 132 5.17 1.71 9.18
C TYR A 132 5.42 2.02 10.66
N PRO A 133 4.38 2.31 11.45
CA PRO A 133 4.49 2.45 12.89
C PRO A 133 4.88 1.12 13.56
N GLU A 134 5.40 1.21 14.78
CA GLU A 134 5.92 0.06 15.54
C GLU A 134 4.90 -1.07 15.70
N VAL A 135 3.60 -0.75 15.80
CA VAL A 135 2.53 -1.74 15.92
C VAL A 135 2.48 -2.69 14.73
N ILE A 136 2.83 -2.21 13.54
CA ILE A 136 2.94 -3.02 12.32
C ILE A 136 4.28 -3.73 12.30
N ASN A 137 5.38 -2.99 12.47
CA ASN A 137 6.74 -3.51 12.32
C ASN A 137 7.05 -4.72 13.20
N LYS A 138 6.49 -4.80 14.39
CA LYS A 138 6.68 -5.95 15.30
C LYS A 138 6.08 -7.26 14.78
N ARG A 139 5.18 -7.21 13.80
CA ARG A 139 4.42 -8.36 13.28
C ARG A 139 4.40 -8.37 11.76
N LEU A 140 5.39 -7.75 11.12
CA LEU A 140 5.43 -7.54 9.69
C LEU A 140 6.11 -8.69 8.96
N ALA A 141 5.45 -9.23 7.96
CA ALA A 141 6.02 -10.04 6.89
C ALA A 141 5.95 -9.25 5.59
N THR A 142 6.98 -9.33 4.74
CA THR A 142 7.01 -8.59 3.47
C THR A 142 7.27 -9.54 2.33
N THR A 143 6.51 -9.38 1.24
CA THR A 143 6.78 -10.04 -0.04
C THR A 143 7.33 -9.01 -1.02
N LEU A 144 8.46 -9.33 -1.64
CA LEU A 144 9.06 -8.57 -2.73
C LEU A 144 8.79 -9.27 -4.05
N HIS A 145 8.18 -8.58 -5.00
CA HIS A 145 7.86 -9.11 -6.33
C HIS A 145 8.99 -8.87 -7.35
N HIS A 146 9.73 -7.77 -7.16
CA HIS A 146 10.86 -7.39 -7.98
C HIS A 146 11.83 -6.49 -7.20
N PRO A 147 13.01 -6.18 -7.73
CA PRO A 147 13.98 -5.35 -7.04
C PRO A 147 13.43 -3.97 -6.65
N ILE A 148 13.74 -3.53 -5.44
CA ILE A 148 13.21 -2.28 -4.84
C ILE A 148 13.42 -1.06 -5.74
N HIS A 149 14.57 -0.99 -6.41
CA HIS A 149 14.91 0.14 -7.27
C HIS A 149 13.97 0.28 -8.49
N VAL A 150 13.36 -0.82 -8.93
CA VAL A 150 12.38 -0.79 -10.03
C VAL A 150 11.08 -0.14 -9.58
N ASP A 151 10.67 -0.37 -8.33
CA ASP A 151 9.44 0.21 -7.78
C ASP A 151 9.59 1.67 -7.37
N ARG A 152 10.79 2.05 -6.93
CA ARG A 152 11.02 3.35 -6.30
C ARG A 152 11.74 4.35 -7.18
N ASP A 153 12.08 4.02 -8.43
CA ASP A 153 12.98 4.85 -9.26
C ASP A 153 14.26 5.25 -8.47
N ILE A 154 14.76 4.31 -7.68
CA ILE A 154 15.96 4.56 -6.90
C ILE A 154 17.12 4.59 -7.88
N ASP A 155 17.81 5.71 -7.91
CA ASP A 155 19.03 5.86 -8.68
C ASP A 155 20.08 4.87 -8.18
N LEU A 156 20.43 3.88 -9.00
CA LEU A 156 21.37 2.82 -8.65
C LEU A 156 22.76 3.33 -8.26
N ASP A 157 23.09 4.56 -8.66
CA ASP A 157 24.35 5.21 -8.30
C ASP A 157 24.37 5.73 -6.86
N ASN A 158 23.22 5.75 -6.17
CA ASN A 158 23.09 6.20 -4.78
C ASN A 158 22.82 5.05 -3.82
N GLU A 159 23.80 4.18 -3.62
CA GLU A 159 23.75 3.10 -2.60
C GLU A 159 23.44 3.59 -1.16
N LYS A 160 23.50 4.90 -0.94
CA LYS A 160 23.29 5.50 0.39
C LYS A 160 21.82 5.55 0.84
N ASP A 161 20.86 5.32 -0.05
CA ASP A 161 19.43 5.37 0.25
C ASP A 161 18.87 4.01 0.75
N PHE A 162 19.74 3.00 0.89
CA PHE A 162 19.35 1.65 1.32
C PHE A 162 19.63 1.34 2.81
N PHE A 163 20.21 2.28 3.58
CA PHE A 163 20.57 2.04 4.99
C PHE A 163 20.06 3.12 5.92
#